data_3387059955e2a848d124789a196b90b0
#
_entry.id   3387059955e2a848d124789a196b90b0
#
_cell.length_a   1.000
_cell.length_b   1.000
_cell.length_c   1.000
_cell.angle_alpha   90.00
_cell.angle_beta   90.00
_cell.angle_gamma   90.00
#
_symmetry.space_group_name_H-M   'P 1'
#
loop_
_entity.id
_entity.type
_entity.pdbx_description
1 polymer ?
#
loop_
_entity_poly.entity_id
_entity_poly.type
_entity_poly.pdbx_seq_one_letter_code
_entity_poly.pdbx_strand_id
1 'polypeptide(L)'
;MNGAQWVVHALRTQGVDTVFGYPGGAIMPVYDALYDGGVEHLLCRHEQGAAMAAIGYARATGKTGVCIATSGPGATNLITGLADALLDSIPIVAITGQVAAPFIGTDAFQEVDVLGLSLACTKHSFLVQSLDELPRVIAEAFQVANSGRPGPVLVDIPKDIQMAQGDLDPHFSTVADEMAFPQAEVAQALQMLAQSQQPMLYVGGGVGMAQAVPALREFLAVTRMPATCTLKGLGVVDADYPYYLGMLGMHGTKAANLAVQECDLLIAAGARFDDRVTGKLNTFAPHAKVIHMDIDPAELNKLRQAHIGLTGDLNCLLPALQQPLAIDGWRERSAALRAEHAWRYDHPGEAIYAPLLLKQLSDRKPADSVVTTDVGQHQMWSAQHMTYTRPENFITSSGLGTMGFGLPAAVGAQVARPNDTVICISGDGSFMMNVQELGTVKRKQLPLKIVLLDNQRLGMVRQWQQLFFQERYSETTLTDNPDFLTLASAFGIPGQHITRKDQVEAALDTMLSSQGPYLLHVSIDELENVWPLVPPGASNSEMLEKLS
;
A
#
# COMPACT_ATOMS: atom_id res chain seq x y z
N MET A 1 36.40 -2.14 13.15
CA MET A 1 35.02 -2.68 13.47
C MET A 1 34.87 -4.03 12.80
N ASN A 2 33.98 -4.90 13.31
CA ASN A 2 33.62 -6.10 12.56
C ASN A 2 32.53 -5.79 11.50
N GLY A 3 32.28 -6.74 10.58
CA GLY A 3 31.30 -6.54 9.51
C GLY A 3 29.88 -6.23 10.00
N ALA A 4 29.45 -6.83 11.11
CA ALA A 4 28.15 -6.54 11.71
C ALA A 4 28.05 -5.10 12.23
N GLN A 5 29.10 -4.59 12.86
CA GLN A 5 29.18 -3.17 13.27
C GLN A 5 29.17 -2.24 12.05
N TRP A 6 29.81 -2.65 10.95
CA TRP A 6 29.74 -1.93 9.68
C TRP A 6 28.35 -1.91 9.07
N VAL A 7 27.57 -3.00 9.18
CA VAL A 7 26.15 -3.00 8.77
C VAL A 7 25.36 -1.93 9.52
N VAL A 8 25.46 -1.91 10.86
CA VAL A 8 24.74 -0.92 11.69
C VAL A 8 25.20 0.51 11.38
N HIS A 9 26.53 0.70 11.19
CA HIS A 9 27.07 2.00 10.80
C HIS A 9 26.57 2.46 9.43
N ALA A 10 26.56 1.58 8.42
CA ALA A 10 26.06 1.88 7.09
C ALA A 10 24.57 2.22 7.08
N LEU A 11 23.74 1.50 7.85
CA LEU A 11 22.32 1.82 8.02
C LEU A 11 22.12 3.24 8.59
N ARG A 12 22.89 3.59 9.63
CA ARG A 12 22.85 4.96 10.20
C ARG A 12 23.25 6.02 9.17
N THR A 13 24.27 5.75 8.37
CA THR A 13 24.72 6.65 7.30
C THR A 13 23.62 6.88 6.26
N GLN A 14 22.76 5.87 6.01
CA GLN A 14 21.58 5.97 5.15
C GLN A 14 20.37 6.63 5.85
N GLY A 15 20.53 7.10 7.08
CA GLY A 15 19.44 7.77 7.84
C GLY A 15 18.41 6.81 8.41
N VAL A 16 18.75 5.52 8.55
CA VAL A 16 17.88 4.53 9.19
C VAL A 16 17.93 4.71 10.69
N ASP A 17 16.77 4.94 11.29
CA ASP A 17 16.58 5.05 12.73
C ASP A 17 15.94 3.80 13.34
N THR A 18 15.15 3.06 12.55
CA THR A 18 14.40 1.89 12.99
C THR A 18 14.47 0.75 11.98
N VAL A 19 14.62 -0.48 12.48
CA VAL A 19 14.57 -1.71 11.70
C VAL A 19 13.59 -2.71 12.32
N PHE A 20 12.94 -3.52 11.49
CA PHE A 20 12.00 -4.55 11.88
C PHE A 20 12.61 -5.93 11.66
N GLY A 21 12.42 -6.88 12.55
CA GLY A 21 13.02 -8.17 12.30
C GLY A 21 12.77 -9.23 13.36
N TYR A 22 13.37 -10.39 13.10
CA TYR A 22 13.37 -11.54 14.00
C TYR A 22 14.78 -12.15 14.06
N PRO A 23 15.38 -12.36 15.25
CA PRO A 23 16.74 -12.87 15.40
C PRO A 23 16.84 -14.35 15.04
N GLY A 24 18.06 -14.75 14.62
CA GLY A 24 18.41 -16.15 14.36
C GLY A 24 19.91 -16.35 14.24
N GLY A 25 20.33 -17.61 14.06
CA GLY A 25 21.75 -18.00 14.18
C GLY A 25 22.69 -17.33 13.19
N ALA A 26 22.29 -17.15 11.92
CA ALA A 26 23.16 -16.60 10.89
C ALA A 26 23.23 -15.06 10.88
N ILE A 27 22.28 -14.38 11.53
CA ILE A 27 22.24 -12.92 11.66
C ILE A 27 22.64 -12.44 13.07
N MET A 28 23.00 -13.35 13.97
CA MET A 28 23.31 -13.05 15.35
C MET A 28 24.37 -11.95 15.53
N PRO A 29 25.45 -11.90 14.73
CA PRO A 29 26.44 -10.84 14.88
C PRO A 29 25.87 -9.43 14.64
N VAL A 30 24.93 -9.28 13.70
CA VAL A 30 24.25 -7.99 13.46
C VAL A 30 23.34 -7.63 14.65
N TYR A 31 22.65 -8.60 15.25
CA TYR A 31 21.86 -8.37 16.47
C TYR A 31 22.73 -7.99 17.68
N ASP A 32 23.94 -8.56 17.80
CA ASP A 32 24.92 -8.16 18.80
C ASP A 32 25.36 -6.71 18.60
N ALA A 33 25.65 -6.32 17.36
CA ALA A 33 26.01 -4.94 17.03
C ALA A 33 24.86 -3.94 17.25
N LEU A 34 23.60 -4.34 17.02
CA LEU A 34 22.42 -3.52 17.32
C LEU A 34 22.23 -3.28 18.82
N TYR A 35 22.72 -4.19 19.68
CA TYR A 35 22.67 -4.02 21.13
C TYR A 35 23.45 -2.80 21.62
N ASP A 36 24.55 -2.46 20.96
CA ASP A 36 25.36 -1.27 21.25
C ASP A 36 24.64 0.04 20.89
N GLY A 37 23.50 -0.05 20.19
CA GLY A 37 22.61 1.06 19.87
C GLY A 37 22.90 1.76 18.55
N GLY A 38 22.17 2.84 18.32
CA GLY A 38 22.30 3.70 17.13
C GLY A 38 21.23 3.45 16.05
N VAL A 39 20.60 2.26 16.02
CA VAL A 39 19.41 1.94 15.26
C VAL A 39 18.45 1.19 16.19
N GLU A 40 17.21 1.62 16.27
CA GLU A 40 16.20 0.94 17.06
C GLU A 40 15.76 -0.35 16.35
N HIS A 41 15.71 -1.46 17.08
CA HIS A 41 15.17 -2.72 16.56
C HIS A 41 13.79 -3.00 17.13
N LEU A 42 12.80 -3.22 16.25
CA LEU A 42 11.46 -3.67 16.62
C LEU A 42 11.34 -5.18 16.36
N LEU A 43 11.15 -5.93 17.44
CA LEU A 43 10.94 -7.37 17.35
C LEU A 43 9.52 -7.66 16.89
N CYS A 44 9.36 -8.09 15.64
CA CYS A 44 8.14 -8.69 15.10
C CYS A 44 8.02 -10.15 15.55
N ARG A 45 6.92 -10.81 15.27
CA ARG A 45 6.67 -12.20 15.66
C ARG A 45 6.81 -13.20 14.51
N HIS A 46 6.98 -12.66 13.31
CA HIS A 46 7.22 -13.41 12.08
C HIS A 46 7.93 -12.49 11.07
N GLU A 47 8.82 -13.02 10.24
CA GLU A 47 9.59 -12.24 9.29
C GLU A 47 8.69 -11.62 8.20
N GLN A 48 7.63 -12.28 7.78
CA GLN A 48 6.62 -11.69 6.90
C GLN A 48 6.02 -10.44 7.53
N GLY A 49 5.66 -10.50 8.82
CA GLY A 49 5.19 -9.35 9.59
C GLY A 49 6.25 -8.25 9.67
N ALA A 50 7.53 -8.60 9.81
CA ALA A 50 8.62 -7.63 9.81
C ALA A 50 8.75 -6.89 8.47
N ALA A 51 8.67 -7.59 7.34
CA ALA A 51 8.68 -6.96 6.01
C ALA A 51 7.44 -6.07 5.80
N MET A 52 6.25 -6.50 6.21
CA MET A 52 5.03 -5.70 6.12
C MET A 52 5.06 -4.48 7.06
N ALA A 53 5.67 -4.59 8.24
CA ALA A 53 5.89 -3.45 9.13
C ALA A 53 6.88 -2.45 8.50
N ALA A 54 7.95 -2.92 7.85
CA ALA A 54 8.86 -2.06 7.10
C ALA A 54 8.14 -1.34 5.94
N ILE A 55 7.20 -2.01 5.25
CA ILE A 55 6.34 -1.39 4.22
C ILE A 55 5.45 -0.30 4.85
N GLY A 56 4.79 -0.61 5.98
CA GLY A 56 3.96 0.35 6.71
C GLY A 56 4.74 1.59 7.15
N TYR A 57 5.96 1.39 7.66
CA TYR A 57 6.88 2.46 8.03
C TYR A 57 7.28 3.31 6.82
N ALA A 58 7.69 2.67 5.71
CA ALA A 58 8.09 3.37 4.50
C ALA A 58 6.95 4.23 3.93
N ARG A 59 5.73 3.68 3.91
CA ARG A 59 4.53 4.40 3.44
C ARG A 59 4.18 5.60 4.31
N ALA A 60 4.32 5.46 5.63
CA ALA A 60 3.96 6.50 6.59
C ALA A 60 5.00 7.63 6.70
N THR A 61 6.28 7.36 6.37
CA THR A 61 7.39 8.31 6.47
C THR A 61 7.88 8.86 5.15
N GLY A 62 7.68 8.14 4.03
CA GLY A 62 8.37 8.40 2.76
C GLY A 62 9.86 7.99 2.75
N LYS A 63 10.35 7.34 3.82
CA LYS A 63 11.73 6.80 3.90
C LYS A 63 11.76 5.34 3.46
N THR A 64 12.95 4.82 3.16
CA THR A 64 13.16 3.40 2.91
C THR A 64 12.95 2.59 4.18
N GLY A 65 12.05 1.60 4.15
CA GLY A 65 11.87 0.66 5.25
C GLY A 65 12.98 -0.40 5.28
N VAL A 66 13.34 -0.88 6.48
CA VAL A 66 14.38 -1.90 6.62
C VAL A 66 13.87 -3.06 7.46
N CYS A 67 14.04 -4.29 6.95
CA CYS A 67 13.78 -5.50 7.72
C CYS A 67 15.01 -6.41 7.76
N ILE A 68 15.15 -7.16 8.86
CA ILE A 68 16.32 -8.01 9.12
C ILE A 68 15.82 -9.42 9.49
N ALA A 69 16.39 -10.45 8.84
CA ALA A 69 16.06 -11.84 9.10
C ALA A 69 17.32 -12.74 9.07
N THR A 70 17.18 -13.93 9.63
CA THR A 70 18.22 -14.96 9.54
C THR A 70 18.15 -15.72 8.21
N SER A 71 19.09 -16.64 7.98
CA SER A 71 19.12 -17.55 6.83
C SER A 71 17.95 -18.54 6.82
N GLY A 72 17.85 -19.32 5.76
CA GLY A 72 16.88 -20.41 5.63
C GLY A 72 15.44 -19.93 5.81
N PRO A 73 14.72 -20.43 6.82
CA PRO A 73 13.32 -20.10 7.03
C PRO A 73 13.09 -18.60 7.31
N GLY A 74 14.05 -17.88 7.91
CA GLY A 74 13.93 -16.43 8.11
C GLY A 74 13.90 -15.68 6.78
N ALA A 75 14.81 -15.99 5.88
CA ALA A 75 14.87 -15.37 4.56
C ALA A 75 13.66 -15.76 3.68
N THR A 76 13.26 -17.04 3.68
CA THR A 76 12.08 -17.48 2.90
C THR A 76 10.79 -16.83 3.34
N ASN A 77 10.62 -16.56 4.65
CA ASN A 77 9.46 -15.88 5.19
C ASN A 77 9.33 -14.41 4.77
N LEU A 78 10.40 -13.78 4.28
CA LEU A 78 10.35 -12.40 3.76
C LEU A 78 9.72 -12.31 2.36
N ILE A 79 9.70 -13.38 1.58
CA ILE A 79 9.41 -13.36 0.14
C ILE A 79 8.04 -12.73 -0.16
N THR A 80 6.99 -13.07 0.59
CA THR A 80 5.66 -12.48 0.39
C THR A 80 5.70 -10.95 0.61
N GLY A 81 6.39 -10.48 1.65
CA GLY A 81 6.52 -9.04 1.91
C GLY A 81 7.36 -8.33 0.84
N LEU A 82 8.40 -8.97 0.31
CA LEU A 82 9.19 -8.42 -0.80
C LEU A 82 8.34 -8.32 -2.08
N ALA A 83 7.58 -9.37 -2.40
CA ALA A 83 6.67 -9.35 -3.55
C ALA A 83 5.60 -8.26 -3.43
N ASP A 84 5.05 -8.05 -2.23
CA ASP A 84 4.09 -6.98 -1.93
C ASP A 84 4.72 -5.60 -2.18
N ALA A 85 5.91 -5.37 -1.62
CA ALA A 85 6.66 -4.13 -1.82
C ALA A 85 6.98 -3.86 -3.31
N LEU A 86 7.36 -4.90 -4.07
CA LEU A 86 7.66 -4.77 -5.49
C LEU A 86 6.43 -4.35 -6.30
N LEU A 87 5.30 -5.05 -6.12
CA LEU A 87 4.07 -4.75 -6.85
C LEU A 87 3.48 -3.40 -6.48
N ASP A 88 3.69 -2.97 -5.25
CA ASP A 88 3.26 -1.66 -4.76
C ASP A 88 4.30 -0.56 -4.89
N SER A 89 5.47 -0.87 -5.44
CA SER A 89 6.56 0.09 -5.67
C SER A 89 7.02 0.79 -4.37
N ILE A 90 7.20 0.02 -3.29
CA ILE A 90 7.61 0.53 -1.98
C ILE A 90 9.09 0.26 -1.77
N PRO A 91 9.91 1.31 -1.48
CA PRO A 91 11.32 1.10 -1.22
C PRO A 91 11.52 0.45 0.14
N ILE A 92 12.00 -0.80 0.15
CA ILE A 92 12.49 -1.48 1.35
C ILE A 92 13.84 -2.13 1.09
N VAL A 93 14.67 -2.21 2.11
CA VAL A 93 15.92 -2.97 2.10
C VAL A 93 15.78 -4.10 3.11
N ALA A 94 15.83 -5.34 2.61
CA ALA A 94 15.85 -6.53 3.44
C ALA A 94 17.29 -7.00 3.62
N ILE A 95 17.71 -7.18 4.87
CA ILE A 95 19.03 -7.72 5.20
C ILE A 95 18.86 -9.12 5.75
N THR A 96 19.46 -10.10 5.08
CA THR A 96 19.46 -11.49 5.53
C THR A 96 20.85 -11.92 5.95
N GLY A 97 20.94 -12.71 7.03
CA GLY A 97 22.13 -13.45 7.32
C GLY A 97 22.18 -14.72 6.48
N GLN A 98 23.37 -15.12 6.04
CA GLN A 98 23.62 -16.36 5.33
C GLN A 98 24.57 -17.25 6.13
N VAL A 99 24.57 -18.55 5.86
CA VAL A 99 25.63 -19.44 6.37
C VAL A 99 27.01 -18.91 5.95
N ALA A 100 28.08 -19.29 6.66
CA ALA A 100 29.42 -18.83 6.28
C ALA A 100 29.75 -19.25 4.83
N ALA A 101 30.44 -18.40 4.09
CA ALA A 101 30.68 -18.52 2.65
C ALA A 101 31.13 -19.92 2.18
N PRO A 102 32.01 -20.66 2.91
CA PRO A 102 32.41 -22.03 2.51
C PRO A 102 31.26 -23.07 2.55
N PHE A 103 30.15 -22.77 3.20
CA PHE A 103 29.00 -23.67 3.32
C PHE A 103 27.88 -23.38 2.33
N ILE A 104 27.98 -22.30 1.56
CA ILE A 104 26.98 -21.98 0.51
C ILE A 104 27.07 -23.02 -0.60
N GLY A 105 25.90 -23.58 -0.97
CA GLY A 105 25.81 -24.63 -1.99
C GLY A 105 26.15 -26.04 -1.49
N THR A 106 26.19 -26.25 -0.16
CA THR A 106 26.53 -27.56 0.43
C THR A 106 25.37 -28.22 1.16
N ASP A 107 24.15 -27.69 1.05
CA ASP A 107 22.97 -28.12 1.83
C ASP A 107 23.20 -28.03 3.35
N ALA A 108 23.95 -27.03 3.79
CA ALA A 108 24.23 -26.78 5.20
C ALA A 108 22.95 -26.44 5.97
N PHE A 109 22.93 -26.64 7.30
CA PHE A 109 21.78 -26.33 8.13
C PHE A 109 21.32 -24.88 7.97
N GLN A 110 20.05 -24.69 7.61
CA GLN A 110 19.44 -23.39 7.33
C GLN A 110 20.08 -22.61 6.17
N GLU A 111 20.74 -23.29 5.25
CA GLU A 111 21.12 -22.70 3.97
C GLU A 111 19.93 -22.70 3.00
N VAL A 112 19.82 -21.66 2.20
CA VAL A 112 18.92 -21.58 1.05
C VAL A 112 19.49 -20.59 0.03
N ASP A 113 19.26 -20.80 -1.25
CA ASP A 113 19.57 -19.84 -2.31
C ASP A 113 18.59 -18.66 -2.25
N VAL A 114 18.93 -17.68 -1.40
CA VAL A 114 18.10 -16.49 -1.17
C VAL A 114 18.04 -15.60 -2.41
N LEU A 115 19.13 -15.54 -3.21
CA LEU A 115 19.17 -14.77 -4.45
C LEU A 115 18.20 -15.35 -5.48
N GLY A 116 18.22 -16.65 -5.69
CA GLY A 116 17.28 -17.33 -6.58
C GLY A 116 15.83 -17.15 -6.15
N LEU A 117 15.53 -17.24 -4.85
CA LEU A 117 14.19 -17.04 -4.31
C LEU A 117 13.69 -15.60 -4.48
N SER A 118 14.54 -14.62 -4.30
CA SER A 118 14.17 -13.20 -4.32
C SER A 118 14.19 -12.55 -5.70
N LEU A 119 14.77 -13.22 -6.71
CA LEU A 119 14.96 -12.68 -8.06
C LEU A 119 13.69 -12.09 -8.69
N ALA A 120 12.56 -12.75 -8.54
CA ALA A 120 11.28 -12.31 -9.09
C ALA A 120 10.52 -11.34 -8.18
N CYS A 121 10.99 -11.13 -6.94
CA CYS A 121 10.30 -10.40 -5.89
C CYS A 121 11.03 -9.11 -5.48
N THR A 122 12.16 -8.78 -6.11
CA THR A 122 12.99 -7.62 -5.80
C THR A 122 13.43 -6.88 -7.06
N LYS A 123 13.82 -5.62 -6.90
CA LYS A 123 14.52 -4.89 -7.97
C LYS A 123 15.93 -5.43 -8.18
N HIS A 124 16.59 -5.80 -7.08
CA HIS A 124 17.92 -6.39 -7.08
C HIS A 124 18.16 -7.16 -5.78
N SER A 125 19.07 -8.13 -5.85
CA SER A 125 19.54 -8.89 -4.68
C SER A 125 21.04 -9.01 -4.72
N PHE A 126 21.68 -8.70 -3.61
CA PHE A 126 23.12 -8.77 -3.43
C PHE A 126 23.50 -9.94 -2.52
N LEU A 127 24.54 -10.70 -2.89
CA LEU A 127 25.28 -11.56 -1.97
C LEU A 127 26.64 -10.91 -1.70
N VAL A 128 26.87 -10.51 -0.47
CA VAL A 128 28.14 -9.89 -0.06
C VAL A 128 29.24 -10.95 -0.06
N GLN A 129 30.33 -10.71 -0.78
CA GLN A 129 31.42 -11.68 -0.96
C GLN A 129 32.66 -11.36 -0.13
N SER A 130 32.81 -10.11 0.29
CA SER A 130 33.93 -9.66 1.13
C SER A 130 33.53 -8.54 2.08
N LEU A 131 34.28 -8.35 3.14
CA LEU A 131 34.07 -7.26 4.08
C LEU A 131 34.24 -5.88 3.39
N ASP A 132 35.16 -5.75 2.46
CA ASP A 132 35.54 -4.47 1.84
C ASP A 132 34.39 -3.90 0.97
N GLU A 133 33.52 -4.76 0.42
CA GLU A 133 32.40 -4.29 -0.39
C GLU A 133 31.15 -3.94 0.42
N LEU A 134 31.09 -4.32 1.69
CA LEU A 134 29.87 -4.23 2.51
C LEU A 134 29.27 -2.80 2.58
N PRO A 135 30.03 -1.72 2.87
CA PRO A 135 29.46 -0.37 2.88
C PRO A 135 28.93 0.06 1.51
N ARG A 136 29.64 -0.29 0.44
CA ARG A 136 29.24 -0.01 -0.94
C ARG A 136 27.93 -0.71 -1.28
N VAL A 137 27.85 -2.01 -1.02
CA VAL A 137 26.64 -2.82 -1.31
C VAL A 137 25.42 -2.28 -0.58
N ILE A 138 25.55 -1.89 0.69
CA ILE A 138 24.43 -1.29 1.44
C ILE A 138 24.04 0.05 0.82
N ALA A 139 24.97 0.93 0.49
CA ALA A 139 24.67 2.21 -0.16
C ALA A 139 23.98 2.01 -1.52
N GLU A 140 24.47 1.09 -2.36
CA GLU A 140 23.85 0.72 -3.63
C GLU A 140 22.45 0.14 -3.44
N ALA A 141 22.22 -0.68 -2.41
CA ALA A 141 20.90 -1.23 -2.10
C ALA A 141 19.87 -0.12 -1.85
N PHE A 142 20.21 0.90 -1.08
CA PHE A 142 19.34 2.06 -0.85
C PHE A 142 19.15 2.89 -2.11
N GLN A 143 20.20 3.11 -2.90
CA GLN A 143 20.10 3.80 -4.17
C GLN A 143 19.14 3.07 -5.14
N VAL A 144 19.34 1.77 -5.33
CA VAL A 144 18.51 0.95 -6.23
C VAL A 144 17.06 0.91 -5.73
N ALA A 145 16.83 0.78 -4.42
CA ALA A 145 15.49 0.77 -3.84
C ALA A 145 14.70 2.05 -4.17
N ASN A 146 15.38 3.20 -4.25
CA ASN A 146 14.75 4.51 -4.45
C ASN A 146 14.85 5.04 -5.90
N SER A 147 15.72 4.48 -6.75
CA SER A 147 15.91 4.97 -8.12
C SER A 147 14.75 4.63 -9.04
N GLY A 148 14.39 5.53 -9.96
CA GLY A 148 13.30 5.33 -10.92
C GLY A 148 12.00 4.94 -10.23
N ARG A 149 11.38 3.82 -10.65
CA ARG A 149 10.27 3.22 -9.90
C ARG A 149 10.80 2.56 -8.63
N PRO A 150 10.40 3.01 -7.42
CA PRO A 150 10.88 2.43 -6.17
C PRO A 150 10.52 0.94 -6.02
N GLY A 151 11.25 0.23 -5.15
CA GLY A 151 10.93 -1.16 -4.86
C GLY A 151 11.94 -1.82 -3.92
N PRO A 152 11.73 -3.08 -3.55
CA PRO A 152 12.54 -3.80 -2.59
C PRO A 152 13.89 -4.23 -3.16
N VAL A 153 14.90 -4.23 -2.27
CA VAL A 153 16.23 -4.78 -2.52
C VAL A 153 16.59 -5.69 -1.35
N LEU A 154 17.25 -6.81 -1.66
CA LEU A 154 17.74 -7.75 -0.65
C LEU A 154 19.26 -7.74 -0.60
N VAL A 155 19.82 -7.77 0.61
CA VAL A 155 21.27 -7.89 0.87
C VAL A 155 21.50 -9.10 1.75
N ASP A 156 22.09 -10.16 1.18
CA ASP A 156 22.40 -11.40 1.88
C ASP A 156 23.86 -11.40 2.32
N ILE A 157 24.12 -11.58 3.64
CA ILE A 157 25.45 -11.37 4.25
C ILE A 157 25.92 -12.64 4.95
N PRO A 158 26.93 -13.35 4.41
CA PRO A 158 27.51 -14.52 5.06
C PRO A 158 28.04 -14.21 6.47
N LYS A 159 27.87 -15.19 7.38
CA LYS A 159 28.20 -15.02 8.80
C LYS A 159 29.68 -14.75 9.06
N ASP A 160 30.57 -15.33 8.30
CA ASP A 160 32.02 -15.08 8.39
C ASP A 160 32.38 -13.65 7.99
N ILE A 161 31.69 -13.06 7.02
CA ILE A 161 31.84 -11.64 6.66
C ILE A 161 31.33 -10.72 7.76
N GLN A 162 30.17 -11.05 8.39
CA GLN A 162 29.68 -10.29 9.53
C GLN A 162 30.68 -10.26 10.70
N MET A 163 31.49 -11.31 10.87
CA MET A 163 32.49 -11.44 11.93
C MET A 163 33.87 -10.93 11.54
N ALA A 164 34.18 -10.79 10.27
CA ALA A 164 35.47 -10.32 9.77
C ALA A 164 35.77 -8.91 10.28
N GLN A 165 37.05 -8.67 10.63
CA GLN A 165 37.53 -7.39 11.17
C GLN A 165 38.18 -6.56 10.07
N GLY A 166 37.88 -5.27 10.02
CA GLY A 166 38.47 -4.34 9.07
C GLY A 166 38.16 -2.88 9.40
N ASP A 167 38.95 -2.00 8.80
CA ASP A 167 38.70 -0.56 8.82
C ASP A 167 38.35 -0.12 7.40
N LEU A 168 37.07 0.23 7.17
CA LEU A 168 36.50 0.51 5.86
C LEU A 168 36.21 2.01 5.74
N ASP A 169 36.12 2.49 4.50
CA ASP A 169 35.64 3.84 4.23
C ASP A 169 34.09 3.80 4.22
N PRO A 170 33.40 4.54 5.08
CA PRO A 170 31.95 4.60 5.11
C PRO A 170 31.35 5.47 4.00
N HIS A 171 32.17 6.23 3.27
CA HIS A 171 31.70 7.21 2.30
C HIS A 171 31.61 6.63 0.89
N PHE A 172 30.41 6.31 0.45
CA PHE A 172 30.11 6.05 -0.95
C PHE A 172 29.19 7.13 -1.51
N SER A 173 29.67 7.80 -2.56
CA SER A 173 28.85 8.74 -3.32
C SER A 173 28.15 7.97 -4.44
N THR A 174 26.83 7.97 -4.41
CA THR A 174 25.99 7.45 -5.49
C THR A 174 25.59 8.61 -6.39
N VAL A 175 25.74 8.44 -7.70
CA VAL A 175 25.32 9.45 -8.69
C VAL A 175 23.86 9.18 -9.03
N ALA A 176 23.02 10.19 -8.88
CA ALA A 176 21.65 10.12 -9.39
C ALA A 176 21.67 10.40 -10.92
N ASP A 177 20.99 9.54 -11.67
CA ASP A 177 20.78 9.80 -13.09
C ASP A 177 19.80 10.96 -13.27
N GLU A 178 20.22 12.04 -13.90
CA GLU A 178 19.34 13.15 -14.29
C GLU A 178 18.54 12.76 -15.54
N MET A 179 17.22 12.75 -15.42
CA MET A 179 16.32 12.53 -16.56
C MET A 179 16.15 13.81 -17.35
N ALA A 180 16.31 13.72 -18.69
CA ALA A 180 16.06 14.85 -19.57
C ALA A 180 14.57 15.21 -19.61
N PHE A 181 14.26 16.52 -19.55
CA PHE A 181 12.88 16.99 -19.60
C PHE A 181 12.32 16.84 -21.04
N PRO A 182 11.15 16.19 -21.25
CA PRO A 182 10.58 15.88 -22.57
C PRO A 182 9.83 17.09 -23.18
N GLN A 183 10.54 18.14 -23.54
CA GLN A 183 9.98 19.43 -23.95
C GLN A 183 9.09 19.36 -25.20
N ALA A 184 9.44 18.53 -26.17
CA ALA A 184 8.67 18.39 -27.42
C ALA A 184 7.34 17.68 -27.17
N GLU A 185 7.36 16.61 -26.35
CA GLU A 185 6.19 15.83 -25.95
C GLU A 185 5.25 16.66 -25.07
N VAL A 186 5.80 17.47 -24.16
CA VAL A 186 5.02 18.42 -23.34
C VAL A 186 4.29 19.45 -24.21
N ALA A 187 4.94 20.01 -25.23
CA ALA A 187 4.28 20.92 -26.13
C ALA A 187 3.12 20.27 -26.91
N GLN A 188 3.28 19.02 -27.34
CA GLN A 188 2.21 18.25 -28.00
C GLN A 188 1.07 17.94 -27.02
N ALA A 189 1.39 17.59 -25.73
CA ALA A 189 0.41 17.32 -24.70
C ALA A 189 -0.43 18.57 -24.39
N LEU A 190 0.17 19.75 -24.30
CA LEU A 190 -0.55 21.02 -24.14
C LEU A 190 -1.53 21.29 -25.29
N GLN A 191 -1.13 21.02 -26.53
CA GLN A 191 -2.03 21.18 -27.70
C GLN A 191 -3.20 20.19 -27.62
N MET A 192 -2.94 18.92 -27.27
CA MET A 192 -3.98 17.90 -27.12
C MET A 192 -4.95 18.27 -26.01
N LEU A 193 -4.45 18.75 -24.88
CA LEU A 193 -5.26 19.20 -23.75
C LEU A 193 -6.14 20.42 -24.12
N ALA A 194 -5.60 21.39 -24.84
CA ALA A 194 -6.34 22.57 -25.30
C ALA A 194 -7.49 22.22 -26.27
N GLN A 195 -7.39 21.12 -27.00
CA GLN A 195 -8.40 20.67 -27.97
C GLN A 195 -9.48 19.77 -27.36
N SER A 196 -9.22 19.19 -26.18
CA SER A 196 -10.14 18.29 -25.54
C SER A 196 -11.36 19.02 -24.97
N GLN A 197 -12.53 18.42 -25.10
CA GLN A 197 -13.80 18.91 -24.55
C GLN A 197 -14.20 18.14 -23.28
N GLN A 198 -13.69 16.92 -23.10
CA GLN A 198 -14.03 16.01 -22.01
C GLN A 198 -12.76 15.37 -21.39
N PRO A 199 -11.76 16.20 -20.99
CA PRO A 199 -10.55 15.66 -20.40
C PRO A 199 -10.82 15.09 -19.00
N MET A 200 -10.15 13.97 -18.67
CA MET A 200 -10.24 13.30 -17.38
C MET A 200 -8.85 13.02 -16.82
N LEU A 201 -8.60 13.42 -15.58
CA LEU A 201 -7.37 13.07 -14.87
C LEU A 201 -7.56 11.72 -14.15
N TYR A 202 -6.66 10.79 -14.44
CA TYR A 202 -6.57 9.46 -13.83
C TYR A 202 -5.31 9.38 -12.98
N VAL A 203 -5.51 9.42 -11.64
CA VAL A 203 -4.43 9.57 -10.65
C VAL A 203 -4.04 8.22 -10.08
N GLY A 204 -2.80 7.82 -10.26
CA GLY A 204 -2.22 6.62 -9.66
C GLY A 204 -1.40 6.87 -8.40
N GLY A 205 -0.88 5.79 -7.81
CA GLY A 205 -0.02 5.83 -6.63
C GLY A 205 1.32 6.54 -6.85
N GLY A 206 1.77 6.65 -8.12
CA GLY A 206 3.03 7.32 -8.46
C GLY A 206 3.08 8.79 -8.06
N VAL A 207 1.92 9.47 -7.99
CA VAL A 207 1.86 10.87 -7.53
C VAL A 207 2.27 11.00 -6.05
N GLY A 208 1.76 10.11 -5.20
CA GLY A 208 2.15 10.08 -3.78
C GLY A 208 3.62 9.69 -3.60
N MET A 209 4.10 8.69 -4.35
CA MET A 209 5.49 8.23 -4.31
C MET A 209 6.48 9.30 -4.75
N ALA A 210 6.12 10.09 -5.78
CA ALA A 210 6.90 11.23 -6.25
C ALA A 210 6.81 12.46 -5.32
N GLN A 211 6.03 12.40 -4.24
CA GLN A 211 5.70 13.56 -3.40
C GLN A 211 5.12 14.75 -4.21
N ALA A 212 4.44 14.44 -5.32
CA ALA A 212 3.89 15.42 -6.27
C ALA A 212 2.44 15.85 -5.96
N VAL A 213 1.94 15.55 -4.77
CA VAL A 213 0.58 15.93 -4.34
C VAL A 213 0.34 17.43 -4.45
N PRO A 214 1.25 18.33 -3.97
CA PRO A 214 1.07 19.78 -4.12
C PRO A 214 0.98 20.20 -5.60
N ALA A 215 1.88 19.70 -6.44
CA ALA A 215 1.89 20.01 -7.88
C ALA A 215 0.61 19.56 -8.59
N LEU A 216 0.07 18.37 -8.22
CA LEU A 216 -1.17 17.87 -8.80
C LEU A 216 -2.38 18.69 -8.33
N ARG A 217 -2.44 19.08 -7.07
CA ARG A 217 -3.55 19.92 -6.54
C ARG A 217 -3.53 21.30 -7.19
N GLU A 218 -2.34 21.89 -7.42
CA GLU A 218 -2.20 23.15 -8.15
C GLU A 218 -2.63 22.98 -9.63
N PHE A 219 -2.21 21.89 -10.29
CA PHE A 219 -2.66 21.55 -11.64
C PHE A 219 -4.20 21.47 -11.72
N LEU A 220 -4.85 20.82 -10.75
CA LEU A 220 -6.32 20.76 -10.68
C LEU A 220 -6.96 22.11 -10.39
N ALA A 221 -6.34 22.96 -9.58
CA ALA A 221 -6.85 24.30 -9.29
C ALA A 221 -6.87 25.19 -10.55
N VAL A 222 -5.87 25.05 -11.43
CA VAL A 222 -5.78 25.80 -12.69
C VAL A 222 -6.70 25.20 -13.77
N THR A 223 -6.64 23.91 -14.01
CA THR A 223 -7.37 23.24 -15.10
C THR A 223 -8.84 23.04 -14.78
N ARG A 224 -9.18 22.85 -13.52
CA ARG A 224 -10.52 22.53 -13.00
C ARG A 224 -11.16 21.34 -13.73
N MET A 225 -10.33 20.37 -14.17
CA MET A 225 -10.83 19.18 -14.85
C MET A 225 -11.33 18.13 -13.87
N PRO A 226 -12.29 17.28 -14.26
CA PRO A 226 -12.69 16.12 -13.47
C PRO A 226 -11.51 15.17 -13.23
N ALA A 227 -11.48 14.58 -12.03
CA ALA A 227 -10.42 13.69 -11.59
C ALA A 227 -10.99 12.44 -10.92
N THR A 228 -10.29 11.33 -11.13
CA THR A 228 -10.51 10.06 -10.44
C THR A 228 -9.18 9.47 -10.03
N CYS A 229 -9.19 8.51 -9.10
CA CYS A 229 -7.96 7.88 -8.63
C CYS A 229 -8.06 6.35 -8.57
N THR A 230 -6.90 5.71 -8.54
CA THR A 230 -6.78 4.30 -8.19
C THR A 230 -6.91 4.12 -6.67
N LEU A 231 -6.97 2.87 -6.20
CA LEU A 231 -6.87 2.52 -4.79
C LEU A 231 -5.64 3.18 -4.12
N LYS A 232 -4.47 3.18 -4.77
CA LYS A 232 -3.25 3.81 -4.27
C LYS A 232 -3.18 5.33 -4.46
N GLY A 233 -4.07 5.89 -5.26
CA GLY A 233 -4.20 7.33 -5.47
C GLY A 233 -5.14 8.02 -4.47
N LEU A 234 -5.78 7.28 -3.57
CA LEU A 234 -6.64 7.84 -2.52
C LEU A 234 -5.84 8.81 -1.63
N GLY A 235 -6.42 9.99 -1.35
CA GLY A 235 -5.76 11.05 -0.58
C GLY A 235 -4.89 12.00 -1.42
N VAL A 236 -4.64 11.71 -2.69
CA VAL A 236 -3.91 12.63 -3.61
C VAL A 236 -4.79 13.81 -3.99
N VAL A 237 -6.01 13.53 -4.46
CA VAL A 237 -7.01 14.56 -4.76
C VAL A 237 -7.78 14.88 -3.48
N ASP A 238 -7.98 16.17 -3.20
CA ASP A 238 -8.78 16.56 -2.05
C ASP A 238 -10.21 16.02 -2.18
N ALA A 239 -10.75 15.48 -1.09
CA ALA A 239 -12.10 14.94 -1.08
C ALA A 239 -13.17 16.01 -1.38
N ASP A 240 -12.88 17.27 -1.03
CA ASP A 240 -13.75 18.43 -1.26
C ASP A 240 -13.56 19.06 -2.64
N TYR A 241 -12.63 18.54 -3.46
CA TYR A 241 -12.49 19.04 -4.82
C TYR A 241 -13.80 18.83 -5.62
N PRO A 242 -14.41 19.90 -6.18
CA PRO A 242 -15.77 19.83 -6.71
C PRO A 242 -15.97 18.82 -7.83
N TYR A 243 -14.91 18.51 -8.57
CA TYR A 243 -14.91 17.62 -9.74
C TYR A 243 -14.20 16.28 -9.46
N TYR A 244 -13.98 15.94 -8.18
CA TYR A 244 -13.47 14.63 -7.79
C TYR A 244 -14.59 13.60 -7.82
N LEU A 245 -14.42 12.54 -8.59
CA LEU A 245 -15.43 11.49 -8.78
C LEU A 245 -15.18 10.24 -7.93
N GLY A 246 -14.12 10.23 -7.12
CA GLY A 246 -13.75 9.09 -6.27
C GLY A 246 -12.85 8.08 -6.99
N MET A 247 -12.76 6.88 -6.41
CA MET A 247 -11.98 5.77 -6.97
C MET A 247 -12.68 5.18 -8.19
N LEU A 248 -11.91 4.78 -9.22
CA LEU A 248 -12.41 4.05 -10.40
C LEU A 248 -12.03 2.57 -10.33
N GLY A 249 -12.58 1.79 -11.25
CA GLY A 249 -12.25 0.38 -11.45
C GLY A 249 -13.29 -0.58 -10.89
N MET A 250 -12.88 -1.81 -10.61
CA MET A 250 -13.74 -2.95 -10.25
C MET A 250 -14.75 -2.61 -9.14
N HIS A 251 -14.31 -1.95 -8.08
CA HIS A 251 -15.12 -1.47 -6.97
C HIS A 251 -15.14 0.06 -6.89
N GLY A 252 -14.88 0.73 -8.01
CA GLY A 252 -14.91 2.18 -8.11
C GLY A 252 -16.32 2.75 -8.00
N THR A 253 -16.42 4.08 -7.85
CA THR A 253 -17.71 4.75 -7.91
C THR A 253 -18.29 4.64 -9.33
N LYS A 254 -19.59 4.54 -9.42
CA LYS A 254 -20.26 4.50 -10.72
C LYS A 254 -20.02 5.79 -11.52
N ALA A 255 -19.98 6.93 -10.84
CA ALA A 255 -19.67 8.21 -11.46
C ALA A 255 -18.29 8.24 -12.11
N ALA A 256 -17.24 7.75 -11.41
CA ALA A 256 -15.88 7.69 -11.94
C ALA A 256 -15.78 6.76 -13.16
N ASN A 257 -16.35 5.57 -13.05
CA ASN A 257 -16.33 4.58 -14.13
C ASN A 257 -17.06 5.10 -15.38
N LEU A 258 -18.23 5.71 -15.24
CA LEU A 258 -18.96 6.28 -16.39
C LEU A 258 -18.25 7.47 -16.99
N ALA A 259 -17.73 8.39 -16.19
CA ALA A 259 -17.01 9.56 -16.70
C ALA A 259 -15.72 9.17 -17.48
N VAL A 260 -15.00 8.15 -17.02
CA VAL A 260 -13.85 7.61 -17.76
C VAL A 260 -14.27 7.02 -19.11
N GLN A 261 -15.44 6.39 -19.19
CA GLN A 261 -15.94 5.85 -20.46
C GLN A 261 -16.44 6.94 -21.43
N GLU A 262 -16.90 8.09 -20.93
CA GLU A 262 -17.37 9.22 -21.74
C GLU A 262 -16.24 10.17 -22.17
N CYS A 263 -15.05 10.14 -21.53
CA CYS A 263 -13.97 11.12 -21.77
C CYS A 263 -13.38 11.00 -23.19
N ASP A 264 -12.93 12.13 -23.74
CA ASP A 264 -12.22 12.22 -25.03
C ASP A 264 -10.69 12.30 -24.89
N LEU A 265 -10.23 12.62 -23.68
CA LEU A 265 -8.81 12.63 -23.30
C LEU A 265 -8.64 12.10 -21.89
N LEU A 266 -7.81 11.07 -21.76
CA LEU A 266 -7.43 10.49 -20.47
C LEU A 266 -5.98 10.86 -20.17
N ILE A 267 -5.74 11.56 -19.06
CA ILE A 267 -4.41 11.91 -18.57
C ILE A 267 -4.09 10.99 -17.39
N ALA A 268 -3.22 10.02 -17.62
CA ALA A 268 -2.76 9.10 -16.59
C ALA A 268 -1.50 9.65 -15.91
N ALA A 269 -1.58 9.94 -14.63
CA ALA A 269 -0.48 10.45 -13.81
C ALA A 269 -0.01 9.40 -12.82
N GLY A 270 1.16 8.80 -13.04
CA GLY A 270 1.74 7.76 -12.18
C GLY A 270 0.83 6.54 -12.00
N ALA A 271 0.22 6.06 -13.09
CA ALA A 271 -0.76 4.97 -13.09
C ALA A 271 -0.41 3.94 -14.17
N ARG A 272 -0.51 2.65 -13.85
CA ARG A 272 -0.06 1.52 -14.72
C ARG A 272 -1.15 0.84 -15.53
N PHE A 273 -2.35 1.34 -15.58
CA PHE A 273 -3.49 0.69 -16.25
C PHE A 273 -3.74 -0.76 -15.77
N ASP A 274 -3.73 -0.94 -14.46
CA ASP A 274 -3.98 -2.19 -13.77
C ASP A 274 -5.33 -2.81 -14.18
N ASP A 275 -5.41 -4.16 -14.25
CA ASP A 275 -6.62 -4.87 -14.66
C ASP A 275 -7.82 -4.65 -13.72
N ARG A 276 -7.55 -4.40 -12.42
CA ARG A 276 -8.60 -4.05 -11.44
C ARG A 276 -9.18 -2.66 -11.68
N VAL A 277 -8.47 -1.81 -12.40
CA VAL A 277 -8.92 -0.47 -12.79
C VAL A 277 -9.59 -0.49 -14.16
N THR A 278 -8.96 -1.14 -15.14
CA THR A 278 -9.40 -1.06 -16.54
C THR A 278 -10.55 -2.01 -16.89
N GLY A 279 -10.73 -3.07 -16.10
CA GLY A 279 -11.60 -4.16 -16.51
C GLY A 279 -11.15 -4.70 -17.87
N LYS A 280 -12.08 -4.81 -18.82
CA LYS A 280 -11.75 -5.21 -20.20
C LYS A 280 -11.01 -4.08 -20.93
N LEU A 281 -9.69 -4.20 -21.03
CA LEU A 281 -8.78 -3.15 -21.48
C LEU A 281 -9.16 -2.50 -22.81
N ASN A 282 -9.63 -3.26 -23.80
CA ASN A 282 -10.01 -2.73 -25.13
C ASN A 282 -11.31 -1.92 -25.14
N THR A 283 -12.07 -1.94 -24.05
CA THR A 283 -13.28 -1.13 -23.84
C THR A 283 -13.08 -0.05 -22.79
N PHE A 284 -11.90 0.08 -22.21
CA PHE A 284 -11.59 1.10 -21.22
C PHE A 284 -11.31 2.45 -21.91
N ALA A 285 -12.06 3.49 -21.54
CA ALA A 285 -11.97 4.82 -22.14
C ALA A 285 -11.90 4.75 -23.70
N PRO A 286 -12.90 4.16 -24.38
CA PRO A 286 -12.77 3.74 -25.78
C PRO A 286 -12.63 4.92 -26.76
N HIS A 287 -13.08 6.11 -26.35
CA HIS A 287 -13.06 7.33 -27.18
C HIS A 287 -11.89 8.24 -26.84
N ALA A 288 -11.15 7.95 -25.76
CA ALA A 288 -10.13 8.83 -25.26
C ALA A 288 -8.79 8.68 -25.99
N LYS A 289 -8.19 9.80 -26.37
CA LYS A 289 -6.74 9.90 -26.52
C LYS A 289 -6.10 9.75 -25.12
N VAL A 290 -4.83 9.34 -25.08
CA VAL A 290 -4.13 9.08 -23.81
C VAL A 290 -2.83 9.88 -23.76
N ILE A 291 -2.67 10.69 -22.70
CA ILE A 291 -1.40 11.21 -22.23
C ILE A 291 -1.00 10.37 -21.01
N HIS A 292 0.17 9.74 -21.05
CA HIS A 292 0.64 8.89 -19.94
C HIS A 292 1.94 9.46 -19.37
N MET A 293 1.92 9.85 -18.09
CA MET A 293 3.04 10.38 -17.34
C MET A 293 3.52 9.33 -16.34
N ASP A 294 4.74 8.86 -16.46
CA ASP A 294 5.34 7.90 -15.53
C ASP A 294 6.87 8.13 -15.41
N ILE A 295 7.44 7.78 -14.27
CA ILE A 295 8.88 7.78 -14.03
C ILE A 295 9.56 6.58 -14.72
N ASP A 296 8.81 5.48 -14.89
CA ASP A 296 9.29 4.24 -15.47
C ASP A 296 8.93 4.18 -16.96
N PRO A 297 9.89 4.32 -17.89
CA PRO A 297 9.60 4.22 -19.31
C PRO A 297 9.04 2.86 -19.73
N ALA A 298 9.27 1.79 -18.95
CA ALA A 298 8.74 0.46 -19.23
C ALA A 298 7.22 0.35 -18.99
N GLU A 299 6.61 1.27 -18.24
CA GLU A 299 5.15 1.32 -18.07
C GLU A 299 4.46 2.01 -19.26
N LEU A 300 5.18 2.86 -20.01
CA LEU A 300 4.62 3.52 -21.19
C LEU A 300 4.37 2.49 -22.31
N ASN A 301 3.15 2.51 -22.85
CA ASN A 301 2.72 1.61 -23.93
C ASN A 301 2.68 0.11 -23.59
N LYS A 302 2.86 -0.26 -22.32
CA LYS A 302 2.88 -1.66 -21.87
C LYS A 302 1.51 -2.34 -22.04
N LEU A 303 0.44 -1.71 -21.58
CA LEU A 303 -0.93 -2.23 -21.62
C LEU A 303 -1.82 -1.36 -22.53
N ARG A 304 -1.78 -0.06 -22.37
CA ARG A 304 -2.54 0.91 -23.15
C ARG A 304 -1.59 1.77 -23.97
N GLN A 305 -1.81 1.84 -25.28
CA GLN A 305 -1.05 2.73 -26.14
C GLN A 305 -1.31 4.19 -25.76
N ALA A 306 -0.27 4.90 -25.39
CA ALA A 306 -0.31 6.34 -25.19
C ALA A 306 -0.19 7.07 -26.53
N HIS A 307 -0.97 8.13 -26.72
CA HIS A 307 -0.79 9.05 -27.85
C HIS A 307 0.42 9.95 -27.59
N ILE A 308 0.64 10.30 -26.31
CA ILE A 308 1.83 11.00 -25.85
C ILE A 308 2.27 10.34 -24.54
N GLY A 309 3.51 9.82 -24.53
CA GLY A 309 4.19 9.33 -23.34
C GLY A 309 5.14 10.40 -22.81
N LEU A 310 5.05 10.70 -21.52
CA LEU A 310 5.91 11.65 -20.82
C LEU A 310 6.67 10.90 -19.73
N THR A 311 7.94 10.57 -19.98
CA THR A 311 8.81 10.00 -18.97
C THR A 311 9.44 11.13 -18.16
N GLY A 312 9.26 11.13 -16.82
CA GLY A 312 9.85 12.18 -15.98
C GLY A 312 9.21 12.31 -14.61
N ASP A 313 9.78 13.22 -13.82
CA ASP A 313 9.25 13.57 -12.50
C ASP A 313 7.95 14.37 -12.64
N LEU A 314 6.90 13.89 -11.95
CA LEU A 314 5.59 14.57 -11.92
C LEU A 314 5.65 15.98 -11.32
N ASN A 315 6.63 16.27 -10.45
CA ASN A 315 6.87 17.62 -9.94
C ASN A 315 7.31 18.61 -11.04
N CYS A 316 7.88 18.11 -12.15
CA CYS A 316 8.24 18.91 -13.31
C CYS A 316 7.15 18.86 -14.39
N LEU A 317 6.54 17.69 -14.62
CA LEU A 317 5.59 17.49 -15.72
C LEU A 317 4.24 18.16 -15.46
N LEU A 318 3.69 18.06 -14.23
CA LEU A 318 2.39 18.65 -13.91
C LEU A 318 2.36 20.18 -14.05
N PRO A 319 3.34 20.94 -13.50
CA PRO A 319 3.39 22.40 -13.73
C PRO A 319 3.52 22.77 -15.21
N ALA A 320 4.27 21.99 -15.98
CA ALA A 320 4.48 22.25 -17.40
C ALA A 320 3.21 22.05 -18.27
N LEU A 321 2.23 21.30 -17.78
CA LEU A 321 0.94 21.06 -18.46
C LEU A 321 -0.19 21.96 -17.96
N GLN A 322 0.07 22.89 -17.05
CA GLN A 322 -0.96 23.77 -16.49
C GLN A 322 -1.46 24.76 -17.54
N GLN A 323 -2.77 24.75 -17.77
CA GLN A 323 -3.48 25.78 -18.54
C GLN A 323 -4.96 25.80 -18.18
N PRO A 324 -5.64 26.97 -18.20
CA PRO A 324 -7.08 27.03 -18.04
C PRO A 324 -7.80 26.30 -19.18
N LEU A 325 -8.88 25.60 -18.85
CA LEU A 325 -9.67 24.82 -19.81
C LEU A 325 -11.09 25.36 -19.92
N ALA A 326 -11.63 25.45 -21.12
CA ALA A 326 -13.00 25.84 -21.41
C ALA A 326 -13.90 24.60 -21.56
N ILE A 327 -14.18 23.92 -20.44
CA ILE A 327 -14.88 22.61 -20.40
C ILE A 327 -16.10 22.63 -19.47
N ASP A 328 -16.83 23.72 -19.39
CA ASP A 328 -17.93 23.90 -18.41
C ASP A 328 -19.02 22.83 -18.55
N GLY A 329 -19.40 22.48 -19.79
CA GLY A 329 -20.37 21.41 -20.02
C GLY A 329 -19.91 20.04 -19.48
N TRP A 330 -18.61 19.76 -19.57
CA TRP A 330 -18.04 18.52 -18.99
C TRP A 330 -17.98 18.54 -17.46
N ARG A 331 -17.71 19.71 -16.88
CA ARG A 331 -17.79 19.90 -15.41
C ARG A 331 -19.20 19.67 -14.88
N GLU A 332 -20.19 20.26 -15.57
CA GLU A 332 -21.62 20.06 -15.24
C GLU A 332 -22.02 18.59 -15.36
N ARG A 333 -21.64 17.92 -16.46
CA ARG A 333 -21.90 16.49 -16.68
C ARG A 333 -21.30 15.64 -15.56
N SER A 334 -20.04 15.89 -15.22
CA SER A 334 -19.33 15.15 -14.17
C SER A 334 -19.95 15.36 -12.78
N ALA A 335 -20.35 16.59 -12.47
CA ALA A 335 -21.06 16.91 -11.25
C ALA A 335 -22.44 16.22 -11.18
N ALA A 336 -23.16 16.15 -12.30
CA ALA A 336 -24.42 15.44 -12.42
C ALA A 336 -24.24 13.93 -12.17
N LEU A 337 -23.23 13.29 -12.77
CA LEU A 337 -22.91 11.88 -12.52
C LEU A 337 -22.62 11.62 -11.04
N ARG A 338 -21.84 12.50 -10.39
CA ARG A 338 -21.53 12.37 -8.97
C ARG A 338 -22.79 12.48 -8.10
N ALA A 339 -23.69 13.40 -8.41
CA ALA A 339 -24.94 13.58 -7.66
C ALA A 339 -25.92 12.44 -7.87
N GLU A 340 -26.08 11.96 -9.12
CA GLU A 340 -26.97 10.86 -9.48
C GLU A 340 -26.56 9.54 -8.81
N HIS A 341 -25.25 9.30 -8.70
CA HIS A 341 -24.70 8.06 -8.19
C HIS A 341 -24.03 8.22 -6.81
N ALA A 342 -24.51 9.17 -6.00
CA ALA A 342 -24.05 9.34 -4.64
C ALA A 342 -24.33 8.11 -3.77
N TRP A 343 -23.40 7.82 -2.83
CA TRP A 343 -23.56 6.70 -1.89
C TRP A 343 -24.84 6.85 -1.05
N ARG A 344 -25.52 5.75 -0.83
CA ARG A 344 -26.69 5.64 0.06
C ARG A 344 -26.33 4.80 1.26
N TYR A 345 -26.78 5.22 2.44
CA TYR A 345 -26.49 4.56 3.72
C TYR A 345 -27.75 4.10 4.44
N ASP A 346 -28.91 4.20 3.82
CA ASP A 346 -30.18 3.68 4.31
C ASP A 346 -30.17 2.14 4.22
N HIS A 347 -29.92 1.51 5.35
CA HIS A 347 -29.93 0.05 5.46
C HIS A 347 -30.99 -0.38 6.46
N PRO A 348 -31.96 -1.24 6.07
CA PRO A 348 -33.03 -1.69 6.95
C PRO A 348 -32.50 -2.64 8.04
N GLY A 349 -33.29 -2.75 9.14
CA GLY A 349 -32.96 -3.67 10.23
C GLY A 349 -31.97 -3.11 11.26
N GLU A 350 -31.55 -3.96 12.18
CA GLU A 350 -30.70 -3.62 13.33
C GLU A 350 -29.22 -4.00 13.12
N ALA A 351 -28.94 -4.77 12.06
CA ALA A 351 -27.57 -5.20 11.74
C ALA A 351 -26.67 -4.01 11.40
N ILE A 352 -25.38 -4.15 11.70
CA ILE A 352 -24.38 -3.14 11.39
C ILE A 352 -24.09 -3.18 9.89
N TYR A 353 -24.33 -2.06 9.21
CA TYR A 353 -23.97 -1.86 7.82
C TYR A 353 -22.53 -1.33 7.73
N ALA A 354 -21.60 -2.18 7.31
CA ALA A 354 -20.16 -1.86 7.29
C ALA A 354 -19.81 -0.55 6.56
N PRO A 355 -20.39 -0.23 5.38
CA PRO A 355 -20.17 1.05 4.71
C PRO A 355 -20.54 2.27 5.57
N LEU A 356 -21.66 2.24 6.28
CA LEU A 356 -22.08 3.33 7.17
C LEU A 356 -21.16 3.44 8.38
N LEU A 357 -20.78 2.31 9.00
CA LEU A 357 -19.81 2.31 10.11
C LEU A 357 -18.49 2.97 9.70
N LEU A 358 -17.96 2.62 8.53
CA LEU A 358 -16.70 3.18 8.03
C LEU A 358 -16.83 4.67 7.69
N LYS A 359 -17.97 5.09 7.15
CA LYS A 359 -18.29 6.52 6.97
C LYS A 359 -18.31 7.26 8.30
N GLN A 360 -18.97 6.71 9.32
CA GLN A 360 -19.02 7.29 10.66
C GLN A 360 -17.64 7.31 11.34
N LEU A 361 -16.81 6.28 11.14
CA LEU A 361 -15.42 6.28 11.58
C LEU A 361 -14.62 7.38 10.87
N SER A 362 -14.80 7.52 9.55
CA SER A 362 -14.13 8.56 8.76
C SER A 362 -14.46 9.98 9.24
N ASP A 363 -15.71 10.21 9.65
CA ASP A 363 -16.15 11.53 10.14
C ASP A 363 -15.62 11.85 11.54
N ARG A 364 -15.29 10.83 12.35
CA ARG A 364 -14.86 10.96 13.75
C ARG A 364 -13.36 10.90 13.95
N LYS A 365 -12.64 10.19 13.07
CA LYS A 365 -11.19 10.07 13.20
C LYS A 365 -10.50 11.43 13.03
N PRO A 366 -9.37 11.70 13.71
CA PRO A 366 -8.53 12.85 13.40
C PRO A 366 -8.16 12.88 11.91
N ALA A 367 -8.10 14.08 11.31
CA ALA A 367 -7.87 14.26 9.87
C ALA A 367 -6.58 13.59 9.37
N ASP A 368 -5.52 13.66 10.18
CA ASP A 368 -4.21 13.09 9.87
C ASP A 368 -4.02 11.64 10.32
N SER A 369 -5.10 10.96 10.75
CA SER A 369 -5.03 9.53 11.10
C SER A 369 -4.52 8.71 9.93
N VAL A 370 -3.67 7.73 10.24
CA VAL A 370 -3.28 6.68 9.30
C VAL A 370 -4.27 5.52 9.41
N VAL A 371 -4.82 5.11 8.28
CA VAL A 371 -5.66 3.92 8.18
C VAL A 371 -4.88 2.85 7.42
N THR A 372 -4.64 1.71 8.06
CA THR A 372 -4.17 0.52 7.36
C THR A 372 -5.32 -0.42 7.14
N THR A 373 -5.37 -1.10 6.01
CA THR A 373 -6.37 -2.14 5.78
C THR A 373 -5.71 -3.47 5.49
N ASP A 374 -6.36 -4.50 5.93
CA ASP A 374 -6.14 -5.84 5.40
C ASP A 374 -6.86 -6.00 4.05
N VAL A 375 -6.77 -7.18 3.42
CA VAL A 375 -7.31 -7.44 2.09
C VAL A 375 -8.63 -8.21 2.16
N GLY A 376 -9.66 -7.68 1.50
CA GLY A 376 -11.00 -8.24 1.48
C GLY A 376 -12.08 -7.19 1.26
N GLN A 377 -13.32 -7.51 1.64
CA GLN A 377 -14.45 -6.57 1.52
C GLN A 377 -14.22 -5.29 2.33
N HIS A 378 -13.68 -5.41 3.54
CA HIS A 378 -13.33 -4.29 4.42
C HIS A 378 -12.35 -3.30 3.78
N GLN A 379 -11.40 -3.78 2.97
CA GLN A 379 -10.49 -2.93 2.19
C GLN A 379 -11.25 -2.06 1.19
N MET A 380 -12.13 -2.67 0.42
CA MET A 380 -12.91 -1.97 -0.60
C MET A 380 -13.89 -0.98 0.02
N TRP A 381 -14.60 -1.37 1.08
CA TRP A 381 -15.49 -0.45 1.80
C TRP A 381 -14.71 0.73 2.42
N SER A 382 -13.51 0.50 2.95
CA SER A 382 -12.65 1.58 3.44
C SER A 382 -12.24 2.53 2.32
N ALA A 383 -11.92 1.99 1.14
CA ALA A 383 -11.57 2.78 -0.04
C ALA A 383 -12.75 3.59 -0.59
N GLN A 384 -13.98 3.04 -0.51
CA GLN A 384 -15.19 3.68 -1.04
C GLN A 384 -15.79 4.72 -0.10
N HIS A 385 -15.75 4.48 1.21
CA HIS A 385 -16.56 5.21 2.19
C HIS A 385 -15.78 6.04 3.20
N MET A 386 -14.45 5.97 3.18
CA MET A 386 -13.60 6.83 4.02
C MET A 386 -12.90 7.90 3.20
N THR A 387 -12.55 9.00 3.86
CA THR A 387 -11.79 10.11 3.27
C THR A 387 -10.38 10.16 3.84
N TYR A 388 -9.43 10.52 2.98
CA TYR A 388 -8.01 10.62 3.31
C TYR A 388 -7.48 11.96 2.86
N THR A 389 -6.73 12.65 3.70
CA THR A 389 -6.19 13.99 3.42
C THR A 389 -4.88 13.93 2.63
N ARG A 390 -4.17 12.79 2.74
CA ARG A 390 -2.88 12.52 2.09
C ARG A 390 -2.78 11.03 1.72
N PRO A 391 -2.04 10.66 0.67
CA PRO A 391 -1.88 9.26 0.29
C PRO A 391 -1.13 8.41 1.35
N GLU A 392 -0.32 9.04 2.21
CA GLU A 392 0.35 8.39 3.35
C GLU A 392 -0.63 7.99 4.47
N ASN A 393 -1.84 8.54 4.44
CA ASN A 393 -2.89 8.23 5.42
C ASN A 393 -3.73 7.00 5.06
N PHE A 394 -3.47 6.37 3.90
CA PHE A 394 -4.10 5.11 3.51
C PHE A 394 -3.04 4.10 3.06
N ILE A 395 -2.85 3.05 3.86
CA ILE A 395 -1.83 2.01 3.65
C ILE A 395 -2.52 0.66 3.49
N THR A 396 -2.36 0.06 2.32
CA THR A 396 -3.00 -1.22 1.99
C THR A 396 -2.15 -1.98 0.97
N SER A 397 -2.24 -3.30 0.96
CA SER A 397 -1.69 -4.14 -0.10
C SER A 397 -2.60 -4.07 -1.32
N SER A 398 -2.11 -3.48 -2.41
CA SER A 398 -2.91 -3.23 -3.61
C SER A 398 -2.57 -4.18 -4.75
N GLY A 399 -1.30 -4.25 -5.12
CA GLY A 399 -0.85 -5.01 -6.29
C GLY A 399 -0.83 -6.52 -6.07
N LEU A 400 -0.36 -6.98 -4.91
CA LEU A 400 -0.34 -8.39 -4.56
C LEU A 400 -1.65 -8.83 -3.89
N GLY A 401 -2.28 -7.94 -3.11
CA GLY A 401 -3.51 -8.26 -2.40
C GLY A 401 -3.28 -9.24 -1.24
N THR A 402 -2.26 -8.99 -0.45
CA THR A 402 -1.80 -9.89 0.62
C THR A 402 -2.70 -9.82 1.84
N MET A 403 -3.43 -10.88 2.13
CA MET A 403 -4.12 -11.05 3.41
C MET A 403 -3.10 -11.19 4.56
N GLY A 404 -3.42 -10.64 5.73
CA GLY A 404 -2.51 -10.56 6.87
C GLY A 404 -1.60 -9.31 6.87
N PHE A 405 -1.76 -8.41 5.89
CA PHE A 405 -0.97 -7.18 5.75
C PHE A 405 -1.31 -6.12 6.79
N GLY A 406 -2.58 -5.95 7.12
CA GLY A 406 -3.11 -4.78 7.81
C GLY A 406 -2.50 -4.51 9.18
N LEU A 407 -2.44 -5.53 10.06
CA LEU A 407 -1.93 -5.39 11.42
C LEU A 407 -0.42 -5.11 11.47
N PRO A 408 0.47 -5.87 10.80
CA PRO A 408 1.90 -5.54 10.79
C PRO A 408 2.19 -4.20 10.12
N ALA A 409 1.50 -3.83 9.05
CA ALA A 409 1.63 -2.50 8.44
C ALA A 409 1.23 -1.38 9.41
N ALA A 410 0.17 -1.59 10.22
CA ALA A 410 -0.22 -0.67 11.29
C ALA A 410 0.87 -0.53 12.36
N VAL A 411 1.55 -1.63 12.74
CA VAL A 411 2.70 -1.58 13.63
C VAL A 411 3.79 -0.66 13.07
N GLY A 412 4.16 -0.85 11.80
CA GLY A 412 5.16 -0.01 11.14
C GLY A 412 4.74 1.46 11.05
N ALA A 413 3.50 1.72 10.68
CA ALA A 413 2.93 3.07 10.61
C ALA A 413 2.90 3.77 11.98
N GLN A 414 2.55 3.05 13.06
CA GLN A 414 2.52 3.63 14.41
C GLN A 414 3.91 3.95 14.94
N VAL A 415 4.91 3.14 14.61
CA VAL A 415 6.32 3.43 14.93
C VAL A 415 6.80 4.67 14.15
N ALA A 416 6.41 4.78 12.89
CA ALA A 416 6.72 5.92 12.03
C ALA A 416 6.07 7.23 12.51
N ARG A 417 4.86 7.13 13.05
CA ARG A 417 4.02 8.29 13.44
C ARG A 417 3.48 8.09 14.87
N PRO A 418 4.36 8.18 15.89
CA PRO A 418 4.03 7.80 17.26
C PRO A 418 2.94 8.65 17.92
N ASN A 419 2.75 9.89 17.45
CA ASN A 419 1.77 10.82 17.99
C ASN A 419 0.44 10.84 17.22
N ASP A 420 0.36 10.15 16.10
CA ASP A 420 -0.84 10.12 15.28
C ASP A 420 -1.70 8.90 15.62
N THR A 421 -3.00 9.02 15.38
CA THR A 421 -3.91 7.91 15.50
C THR A 421 -3.72 6.96 14.32
N VAL A 422 -3.35 5.72 14.59
CA VAL A 422 -3.27 4.66 13.58
C VAL A 422 -4.40 3.67 13.78
N ILE A 423 -5.17 3.43 12.73
CA ILE A 423 -6.36 2.57 12.74
C ILE A 423 -6.13 1.42 11.75
N CYS A 424 -6.12 0.19 12.27
CA CYS A 424 -6.08 -1.02 11.45
C CYS A 424 -7.51 -1.51 11.23
N ILE A 425 -7.95 -1.60 9.97
CA ILE A 425 -9.24 -2.19 9.59
C ILE A 425 -8.97 -3.56 8.97
N SER A 426 -9.43 -4.61 9.62
CA SER A 426 -9.19 -5.99 9.19
C SER A 426 -10.49 -6.78 9.15
N GLY A 427 -10.54 -7.80 8.31
CA GLY A 427 -11.56 -8.85 8.37
C GLY A 427 -11.09 -10.02 9.22
N ASP A 428 -12.04 -10.81 9.71
CA ASP A 428 -11.80 -11.96 10.60
C ASP A 428 -10.78 -12.96 10.02
N GLY A 429 -10.92 -13.35 8.76
CA GLY A 429 -9.99 -14.27 8.12
C GLY A 429 -8.58 -13.69 7.91
N SER A 430 -8.48 -12.44 7.51
CA SER A 430 -7.18 -11.78 7.31
C SER A 430 -6.44 -11.53 8.62
N PHE A 431 -7.18 -11.12 9.66
CA PHE A 431 -6.63 -10.84 10.98
C PHE A 431 -5.90 -12.04 11.57
N MET A 432 -6.46 -13.24 11.39
CA MET A 432 -5.86 -14.48 11.89
C MET A 432 -4.52 -14.83 11.24
N MET A 433 -4.21 -14.32 10.05
CA MET A 433 -2.97 -14.65 9.33
C MET A 433 -1.72 -14.03 9.95
N ASN A 434 -1.84 -12.90 10.65
CA ASN A 434 -0.73 -12.23 11.35
C ASN A 434 -1.11 -11.76 12.77
N VAL A 435 -2.06 -12.43 13.39
CA VAL A 435 -2.56 -12.12 14.75
C VAL A 435 -1.46 -12.11 15.81
N GLN A 436 -0.37 -12.88 15.63
CA GLN A 436 0.78 -12.91 16.53
C GLN A 436 1.45 -11.53 16.70
N GLU A 437 1.26 -10.59 15.76
CA GLU A 437 1.78 -9.23 15.89
C GLU A 437 1.09 -8.40 16.98
N LEU A 438 -0.02 -8.88 17.54
CA LEU A 438 -0.54 -8.35 18.82
C LEU A 438 0.51 -8.44 19.94
N GLY A 439 1.42 -9.43 19.87
CA GLY A 439 2.57 -9.52 20.77
C GLY A 439 3.58 -8.38 20.57
N THR A 440 3.75 -7.89 19.35
CA THR A 440 4.56 -6.70 19.02
C THR A 440 3.89 -5.44 19.54
N VAL A 441 2.59 -5.29 19.31
CA VAL A 441 1.77 -4.18 19.84
C VAL A 441 1.90 -4.09 21.36
N LYS A 442 1.72 -5.22 22.06
CA LYS A 442 1.86 -5.29 23.52
C LYS A 442 3.27 -4.92 23.98
N ARG A 443 4.31 -5.49 23.34
CA ARG A 443 5.71 -5.26 23.73
C ARG A 443 6.11 -3.80 23.65
N LYS A 444 5.68 -3.10 22.61
CA LYS A 444 5.99 -1.68 22.36
C LYS A 444 4.93 -0.71 22.88
N GLN A 445 3.85 -1.22 23.49
CA GLN A 445 2.73 -0.43 23.97
C GLN A 445 2.17 0.53 22.89
N LEU A 446 2.09 0.05 21.65
CA LEU A 446 1.64 0.86 20.52
C LEU A 446 0.14 1.16 20.66
N PRO A 447 -0.31 2.44 20.59
CA PRO A 447 -1.71 2.82 20.82
C PRO A 447 -2.62 2.55 19.60
N LEU A 448 -2.41 1.43 18.91
CA LEU A 448 -3.17 1.05 17.72
C LEU A 448 -4.66 0.88 18.01
N LYS A 449 -5.50 1.37 17.12
CA LYS A 449 -6.95 1.10 17.09
C LYS A 449 -7.22 0.03 16.03
N ILE A 450 -7.82 -1.07 16.44
CA ILE A 450 -8.11 -2.19 15.55
C ILE A 450 -9.62 -2.29 15.40
N VAL A 451 -10.12 -2.15 14.18
CA VAL A 451 -11.53 -2.40 13.82
C VAL A 451 -11.57 -3.73 13.09
N LEU A 452 -12.10 -4.73 13.75
CA LEU A 452 -12.24 -6.08 13.21
C LEU A 452 -13.68 -6.26 12.69
N LEU A 453 -13.85 -6.28 11.38
CA LEU A 453 -15.13 -6.55 10.73
C LEU A 453 -15.29 -8.06 10.53
N ASP A 454 -16.17 -8.66 11.31
CA ASP A 454 -16.39 -10.09 11.38
C ASP A 454 -17.72 -10.45 10.72
N ASN A 455 -17.66 -11.10 9.57
CA ASN A 455 -18.81 -11.70 8.88
C ASN A 455 -18.76 -13.23 8.89
N GLN A 456 -17.83 -13.83 9.62
CA GLN A 456 -17.58 -15.27 9.67
C GLN A 456 -17.38 -15.91 8.28
N ARG A 457 -16.79 -15.15 7.35
CA ARG A 457 -16.60 -15.57 5.96
C ARG A 457 -15.29 -15.02 5.39
N LEU A 458 -14.71 -15.73 4.45
CA LEU A 458 -13.83 -15.12 3.47
C LEU A 458 -14.69 -14.31 2.47
N GLY A 459 -15.16 -13.13 2.92
CA GLY A 459 -16.29 -12.42 2.34
C GLY A 459 -16.15 -12.10 0.86
N MET A 460 -14.94 -11.68 0.39
CA MET A 460 -14.72 -11.40 -1.04
C MET A 460 -14.78 -12.69 -1.87
N VAL A 461 -14.20 -13.79 -1.39
CA VAL A 461 -14.22 -15.10 -2.07
C VAL A 461 -15.67 -15.63 -2.10
N ARG A 462 -16.39 -15.52 -0.98
CA ARG A 462 -17.81 -15.89 -0.90
C ARG A 462 -18.65 -15.10 -1.92
N GLN A 463 -18.44 -13.78 -2.04
CA GLN A 463 -19.13 -12.93 -3.02
C GLN A 463 -18.90 -13.44 -4.45
N TRP A 464 -17.66 -13.82 -4.79
CA TRP A 464 -17.35 -14.40 -6.10
C TRP A 464 -18.01 -15.76 -6.31
N GLN A 465 -18.02 -16.62 -5.29
CA GLN A 465 -18.74 -17.91 -5.36
C GLN A 465 -20.23 -17.70 -5.56
N GLN A 466 -20.82 -16.72 -4.90
CA GLN A 466 -22.21 -16.36 -5.07
C GLN A 466 -22.51 -15.91 -6.52
N LEU A 467 -21.73 -14.99 -7.04
CA LEU A 467 -22.04 -14.34 -8.32
C LEU A 467 -21.62 -15.17 -9.54
N PHE A 468 -20.54 -15.96 -9.45
CA PHE A 468 -19.92 -16.58 -10.62
C PHE A 468 -19.79 -18.11 -10.52
N PHE A 469 -20.06 -18.72 -9.36
CA PHE A 469 -19.90 -20.14 -9.14
C PHE A 469 -21.16 -20.83 -8.60
N GLN A 470 -22.36 -20.31 -8.95
CA GLN A 470 -23.67 -20.92 -8.64
C GLN A 470 -23.87 -21.15 -7.12
N GLU A 471 -23.40 -20.23 -6.28
CA GLU A 471 -23.49 -20.31 -4.82
C GLU A 471 -22.80 -21.57 -4.21
N ARG A 472 -21.83 -22.12 -4.91
CA ARG A 472 -21.06 -23.27 -4.43
C ARG A 472 -19.97 -22.76 -3.47
N TYR A 473 -20.33 -22.58 -2.21
CA TYR A 473 -19.49 -22.07 -1.15
C TYR A 473 -18.53 -23.17 -0.64
N SER A 474 -17.27 -23.14 -1.10
CA SER A 474 -16.23 -24.06 -0.68
C SER A 474 -15.19 -23.33 0.15
N GLU A 475 -14.96 -23.80 1.39
CA GLU A 475 -13.91 -23.32 2.30
C GLU A 475 -13.94 -21.80 2.58
N THR A 476 -15.11 -21.17 2.55
CA THR A 476 -15.28 -19.74 2.82
C THR A 476 -16.02 -19.43 4.11
N THR A 477 -16.42 -20.46 4.87
CA THR A 477 -17.11 -20.32 6.15
C THR A 477 -16.08 -20.35 7.28
N LEU A 478 -16.18 -19.37 8.20
CA LEU A 478 -15.29 -19.18 9.34
C LEU A 478 -16.08 -19.10 10.65
N THR A 479 -17.11 -19.94 10.81
CA THR A 479 -17.95 -19.99 12.04
C THR A 479 -17.22 -20.57 13.25
N ASP A 480 -16.02 -21.10 13.04
CA ASP A 480 -15.09 -21.63 14.05
C ASP A 480 -14.01 -20.60 14.48
N ASN A 481 -14.17 -19.33 14.12
CA ASN A 481 -13.31 -18.25 14.59
C ASN A 481 -13.23 -18.24 16.13
N PRO A 482 -12.05 -17.86 16.69
CA PRO A 482 -11.91 -17.71 18.14
C PRO A 482 -12.75 -16.53 18.66
N ASP A 483 -12.97 -16.50 19.97
CA ASP A 483 -13.42 -15.28 20.64
C ASP A 483 -12.30 -14.21 20.54
N PHE A 484 -12.49 -13.23 19.67
CA PHE A 484 -11.48 -12.21 19.39
C PHE A 484 -11.23 -11.27 20.59
N LEU A 485 -12.20 -11.07 21.49
CA LEU A 485 -11.97 -10.28 22.71
C LEU A 485 -11.12 -11.06 23.70
N THR A 486 -11.38 -12.35 23.86
CA THR A 486 -10.54 -13.23 24.69
C THR A 486 -9.12 -13.30 24.13
N LEU A 487 -8.97 -13.41 22.81
CA LEU A 487 -7.68 -13.39 22.14
C LEU A 487 -6.92 -12.07 22.37
N ALA A 488 -7.56 -10.92 22.18
CA ALA A 488 -6.96 -9.61 22.44
C ALA A 488 -6.58 -9.43 23.92
N SER A 489 -7.46 -9.87 24.82
CA SER A 489 -7.22 -9.82 26.27
C SER A 489 -6.00 -10.65 26.69
N ALA A 490 -5.73 -11.79 26.04
CA ALA A 490 -4.52 -12.58 26.28
C ALA A 490 -3.22 -11.79 26.01
N PHE A 491 -3.27 -10.82 25.08
CA PHE A 491 -2.20 -9.86 24.83
C PHE A 491 -2.31 -8.59 25.68
N GLY A 492 -3.29 -8.48 26.60
CA GLY A 492 -3.52 -7.29 27.42
C GLY A 492 -4.09 -6.11 26.64
N ILE A 493 -4.77 -6.36 25.54
CA ILE A 493 -5.42 -5.35 24.70
C ILE A 493 -6.91 -5.33 25.04
N PRO A 494 -7.43 -4.21 25.60
CA PRO A 494 -8.86 -4.07 25.87
C PRO A 494 -9.64 -3.97 24.56
N GLY A 495 -10.93 -4.32 24.64
CA GLY A 495 -11.79 -4.24 23.47
C GLY A 495 -13.27 -4.31 23.81
N GLN A 496 -14.09 -4.14 22.80
CA GLN A 496 -15.54 -4.21 22.87
C GLN A 496 -16.07 -4.96 21.64
N HIS A 497 -17.10 -5.76 21.83
CA HIS A 497 -17.86 -6.39 20.75
C HIS A 497 -19.20 -5.68 20.58
N ILE A 498 -19.54 -5.34 19.33
CA ILE A 498 -20.82 -4.76 18.97
C ILE A 498 -21.49 -5.56 17.83
N THR A 499 -22.81 -5.67 17.92
CA THR A 499 -23.63 -6.48 16.98
C THR A 499 -24.79 -5.70 16.39
N ARG A 500 -25.06 -4.47 16.87
CA ARG A 500 -26.21 -3.68 16.48
C ARG A 500 -25.79 -2.25 16.12
N LYS A 501 -26.48 -1.68 15.13
CA LYS A 501 -26.20 -0.33 14.59
C LYS A 501 -26.27 0.80 15.63
N ASP A 502 -27.15 0.67 16.64
CA ASP A 502 -27.29 1.67 17.72
C ASP A 502 -26.09 1.74 18.68
N GLN A 503 -25.20 0.74 18.65
CA GLN A 503 -23.97 0.68 19.44
C GLN A 503 -22.78 1.36 18.78
N VAL A 504 -22.85 1.61 17.46
CA VAL A 504 -21.69 1.98 16.63
C VAL A 504 -21.05 3.30 17.11
N GLU A 505 -21.85 4.36 17.27
CA GLU A 505 -21.31 5.69 17.60
C GLU A 505 -20.56 5.70 18.94
N ALA A 506 -21.18 5.17 19.98
CA ALA A 506 -20.57 5.09 21.30
C ALA A 506 -19.31 4.21 21.33
N ALA A 507 -19.30 3.12 20.54
CA ALA A 507 -18.15 2.23 20.44
C ALA A 507 -16.97 2.88 19.70
N LEU A 508 -17.23 3.62 18.62
CA LEU A 508 -16.21 4.38 17.90
C LEU A 508 -15.60 5.48 18.79
N ASP A 509 -16.43 6.22 19.53
CA ASP A 509 -15.96 7.26 20.44
C ASP A 509 -15.11 6.66 21.57
N THR A 510 -15.51 5.51 22.13
CA THR A 510 -14.74 4.79 23.16
C THR A 510 -13.40 4.33 22.61
N MET A 511 -13.36 3.72 21.43
CA MET A 511 -12.13 3.28 20.80
C MET A 511 -11.19 4.45 20.51
N LEU A 512 -11.68 5.51 19.89
CA LEU A 512 -10.84 6.66 19.49
C LEU A 512 -10.31 7.44 20.71
N SER A 513 -11.04 7.49 21.81
CA SER A 513 -10.61 8.18 23.04
C SER A 513 -9.69 7.32 23.93
N SER A 514 -9.57 6.02 23.69
CA SER A 514 -8.70 5.14 24.48
C SER A 514 -7.22 5.54 24.34
N GLN A 515 -6.46 5.50 25.45
CA GLN A 515 -5.06 5.93 25.44
C GLN A 515 -4.08 4.88 24.89
N GLY A 516 -4.42 3.58 25.01
CA GLY A 516 -3.58 2.47 24.55
C GLY A 516 -4.14 1.77 23.31
N PRO A 517 -3.64 0.56 23.01
CA PRO A 517 -4.23 -0.27 21.96
C PRO A 517 -5.68 -0.63 22.32
N TYR A 518 -6.51 -0.78 21.31
CA TYR A 518 -7.92 -1.13 21.50
C TYR A 518 -8.43 -1.96 20.32
N LEU A 519 -9.19 -3.01 20.60
CA LEU A 519 -9.85 -3.82 19.56
C LEU A 519 -11.36 -3.61 19.62
N LEU A 520 -11.92 -3.07 18.54
CA LEU A 520 -13.35 -3.01 18.31
C LEU A 520 -13.75 -4.17 17.39
N HIS A 521 -14.36 -5.21 17.97
CA HIS A 521 -14.91 -6.34 17.24
C HIS A 521 -16.34 -6.00 16.80
N VAL A 522 -16.60 -6.09 15.51
CA VAL A 522 -17.87 -5.70 14.89
C VAL A 522 -18.44 -6.87 14.11
N SER A 523 -19.54 -7.44 14.58
CA SER A 523 -20.30 -8.41 13.79
C SER A 523 -21.10 -7.69 12.70
N ILE A 524 -20.90 -8.09 11.46
CA ILE A 524 -21.62 -7.56 10.29
C ILE A 524 -22.37 -8.68 9.57
N ASP A 525 -23.28 -8.31 8.64
CA ASP A 525 -24.03 -9.27 7.85
C ASP A 525 -23.07 -10.14 6.99
N GLU A 526 -23.22 -11.45 7.10
CA GLU A 526 -22.42 -12.43 6.35
C GLU A 526 -22.67 -12.39 4.83
N LEU A 527 -23.82 -11.89 4.41
CA LEU A 527 -24.24 -11.85 3.01
C LEU A 527 -23.97 -10.51 2.32
N GLU A 528 -23.53 -9.49 3.07
CA GLU A 528 -23.26 -8.18 2.47
C GLU A 528 -22.10 -8.27 1.47
N ASN A 529 -22.30 -7.65 0.30
CA ASN A 529 -21.35 -7.62 -0.80
C ASN A 529 -20.78 -6.22 -0.99
N VAL A 530 -19.62 -6.15 -1.64
CA VAL A 530 -19.07 -4.86 -2.11
C VAL A 530 -19.71 -4.50 -3.44
N TRP A 531 -20.36 -3.35 -3.47
CA TRP A 531 -21.02 -2.80 -4.66
C TRP A 531 -20.49 -1.37 -4.95
N PRO A 532 -20.46 -0.92 -6.21
CA PRO A 532 -20.65 -1.73 -7.42
C PRO A 532 -19.51 -2.71 -7.65
N LEU A 533 -19.71 -3.64 -8.57
CA LEU A 533 -18.68 -4.59 -9.01
C LEU A 533 -18.66 -4.62 -10.54
N VAL A 534 -17.51 -4.33 -11.15
CA VAL A 534 -17.25 -4.64 -12.56
C VAL A 534 -16.82 -6.11 -12.63
N PRO A 535 -17.60 -6.99 -13.27
CA PRO A 535 -17.22 -8.40 -13.39
C PRO A 535 -15.91 -8.59 -14.15
N PRO A 536 -15.15 -9.66 -13.89
CA PRO A 536 -13.96 -9.97 -14.65
C PRO A 536 -14.23 -10.03 -16.16
N GLY A 537 -13.43 -9.29 -16.94
CA GLY A 537 -13.57 -9.25 -18.39
C GLY A 537 -14.74 -8.41 -18.92
N ALA A 538 -15.49 -7.73 -18.04
CA ALA A 538 -16.51 -6.76 -18.41
C ALA A 538 -15.96 -5.34 -18.57
N SER A 539 -16.70 -4.50 -19.28
CA SER A 539 -16.41 -3.06 -19.36
C SER A 539 -16.75 -2.35 -18.05
N ASN A 540 -16.07 -1.25 -17.76
CA ASN A 540 -16.40 -0.41 -16.59
C ASN A 540 -17.82 0.18 -16.64
N SER A 541 -18.49 0.17 -17.79
CA SER A 541 -19.91 0.53 -17.91
C SER A 541 -20.87 -0.61 -17.54
N GLU A 542 -20.37 -1.84 -17.43
CA GLU A 542 -21.19 -3.06 -17.17
C GLU A 542 -21.11 -3.45 -15.68
N MET A 543 -21.26 -2.47 -14.79
CA MET A 543 -21.21 -2.70 -13.35
C MET A 543 -22.45 -3.45 -12.87
N LEU A 544 -22.25 -4.44 -11.99
CA LEU A 544 -23.29 -5.01 -11.16
C LEU A 544 -23.53 -4.10 -9.95
N GLU A 545 -24.79 -3.92 -9.60
CA GLU A 545 -25.23 -3.16 -8.43
C GLU A 545 -26.10 -4.04 -7.53
N LYS A 546 -26.23 -3.65 -6.26
CA LYS A 546 -27.18 -4.32 -5.35
C LYS A 546 -28.58 -4.18 -5.96
N LEU A 547 -29.25 -5.31 -6.19
CA LEU A 547 -30.66 -5.29 -6.58
C LEU A 547 -31.46 -4.64 -5.44
N SER A 548 -32.19 -3.60 -5.77
CA SER A 548 -33.03 -2.82 -4.84
C SER A 548 -34.23 -3.65 -4.32
#